data_8f5d71a28f4606de10a78558a3673d36
#
_entry.id   8f5d71a28f4606de10a78558a3673d36
#
_cell.length_a   1.000
_cell.length_b   1.000
_cell.length_c   1.000
_cell.angle_alpha   90.00
_cell.angle_beta   90.00
_cell.angle_gamma   90.00
#
_symmetry.space_group_name_H-M   'P 1'
#
loop_
_entity.id
_entity.type
_entity.pdbx_description
1 polymer ?
#
loop_
_entity_poly.entity_id
_entity_poly.type
_entity_poly.pdbx_seq_one_letter_code
_entity_poly.pdbx_strand_id
1 'polypeptide(L)'
;VLLSGCGTGVISTVGEMRDTGDPKYVALTFDDGPSPRCTPRLLDGLRELGAKATFFVVGCQVVKDPDIVQRIAAEGHQVGNHSYDHADLHSLTSAQALADLEKNDALLRELLGDGDYWVRPPYGLMTEAEAAALSVPLVNWSVDTEDWRTKDSGKILDVIYRCTGDGDIVLLHDRYQNTVDAVLMAIEHLQQQGYVFVTVAELLEIKGIAPQAGETYRRA
;
A
#
# COMPACT_ATOMS: atom_id res chain seq x y z
N VAL A 1 -6.96 -57.08 -45.61
CA VAL A 1 -6.13 -56.86 -44.42
C VAL A 1 -6.26 -55.41 -44.02
N LEU A 2 -7.00 -55.16 -42.97
CA LEU A 2 -7.25 -53.83 -42.37
C LEU A 2 -6.16 -53.56 -41.33
N LEU A 3 -5.46 -52.45 -41.47
CA LEU A 3 -4.57 -51.91 -40.42
C LEU A 3 -5.26 -50.73 -39.75
N SER A 4 -5.58 -50.93 -38.47
CA SER A 4 -6.15 -49.95 -37.57
C SER A 4 -5.05 -48.98 -37.10
N GLY A 5 -5.20 -47.67 -37.37
CA GLY A 5 -4.33 -46.63 -36.87
C GLY A 5 -4.81 -46.16 -35.50
N CYS A 6 -3.97 -46.30 -34.49
CA CYS A 6 -4.17 -45.80 -33.16
C CYS A 6 -3.80 -44.29 -33.12
N GLY A 7 -4.81 -43.44 -33.02
CA GLY A 7 -4.60 -41.98 -32.82
C GLY A 7 -4.38 -41.68 -31.35
N THR A 8 -3.20 -41.24 -30.99
CA THR A 8 -2.91 -40.70 -29.67
C THR A 8 -3.47 -39.30 -29.57
N GLY A 9 -4.60 -39.17 -28.89
CA GLY A 9 -5.18 -37.88 -28.52
C GLY A 9 -4.32 -37.20 -27.43
N VAL A 10 -3.67 -36.11 -27.80
CA VAL A 10 -3.06 -35.17 -26.82
C VAL A 10 -4.20 -34.42 -26.14
N ILE A 11 -4.47 -34.77 -24.89
CA ILE A 11 -5.40 -34.01 -24.06
C ILE A 11 -4.64 -32.73 -23.63
N SER A 12 -4.91 -31.65 -24.34
CA SER A 12 -4.50 -30.30 -23.90
C SER A 12 -5.52 -29.86 -22.84
N THR A 13 -5.18 -30.03 -21.58
CA THR A 13 -5.90 -29.37 -20.49
C THR A 13 -5.50 -27.91 -20.48
N VAL A 14 -6.15 -27.12 -21.32
CA VAL A 14 -6.22 -25.66 -21.12
C VAL A 14 -7.09 -25.49 -19.89
N GLY A 15 -6.47 -25.09 -18.77
CA GLY A 15 -7.20 -24.71 -17.57
C GLY A 15 -8.20 -23.63 -17.95
N GLU A 16 -9.48 -23.89 -17.75
CA GLU A 16 -10.53 -22.89 -17.90
C GLU A 16 -10.16 -21.71 -16.99
N MET A 17 -9.83 -20.58 -17.58
CA MET A 17 -9.81 -19.29 -16.87
C MET A 17 -11.23 -19.08 -16.36
N ARG A 18 -11.42 -19.19 -15.06
CA ARG A 18 -12.70 -18.83 -14.43
C ARG A 18 -12.93 -17.36 -14.76
N ASP A 19 -14.07 -17.09 -15.39
CA ASP A 19 -14.58 -15.73 -15.53
C ASP A 19 -14.83 -15.19 -14.12
N THR A 20 -13.90 -14.38 -13.61
CA THR A 20 -13.97 -13.84 -12.25
C THR A 20 -14.82 -12.57 -12.17
N GLY A 21 -15.50 -12.20 -13.26
CA GLY A 21 -16.21 -10.93 -13.37
C GLY A 21 -15.25 -9.73 -13.53
N ASP A 22 -15.73 -8.51 -13.31
CA ASP A 22 -14.90 -7.32 -13.35
C ASP A 22 -13.82 -7.37 -12.26
N PRO A 23 -12.57 -6.94 -12.54
CA PRO A 23 -11.49 -6.96 -11.56
C PRO A 23 -11.82 -6.05 -10.38
N LYS A 24 -11.46 -6.51 -9.19
CA LYS A 24 -11.59 -5.75 -7.94
C LYS A 24 -10.24 -5.11 -7.60
N TYR A 25 -10.23 -3.82 -7.37
CA TYR A 25 -9.01 -3.07 -7.11
C TYR A 25 -8.89 -2.73 -5.63
N VAL A 26 -7.70 -2.92 -5.05
CA VAL A 26 -7.40 -2.68 -3.63
C VAL A 26 -6.04 -2.03 -3.50
N ALA A 27 -5.91 -1.08 -2.59
CA ALA A 27 -4.64 -0.48 -2.21
C ALA A 27 -4.16 -1.03 -0.85
N LEU A 28 -3.06 -1.78 -0.86
CA LEU A 28 -2.32 -2.09 0.36
C LEU A 28 -1.42 -0.91 0.69
N THR A 29 -1.47 -0.46 1.94
CA THR A 29 -0.69 0.70 2.39
C THR A 29 0.11 0.35 3.63
N PHE A 30 1.36 0.79 3.67
CA PHE A 30 2.32 0.46 4.72
C PHE A 30 2.83 1.73 5.38
N ASP A 31 2.67 1.82 6.69
CA ASP A 31 3.09 2.95 7.51
C ASP A 31 4.37 2.65 8.30
N ASP A 32 5.01 3.70 8.82
CA ASP A 32 6.16 3.69 9.73
C ASP A 32 7.51 3.27 9.12
N GLY A 33 7.55 2.86 7.87
CA GLY A 33 8.79 2.47 7.18
C GLY A 33 9.69 3.67 6.79
N PRO A 34 10.80 3.37 6.12
CA PRO A 34 11.27 2.04 5.78
C PRO A 34 11.82 1.25 6.96
N SER A 35 11.76 -0.07 6.90
CA SER A 35 12.38 -0.99 7.85
C SER A 35 13.42 -1.87 7.13
N PRO A 36 14.73 -1.77 7.46
CA PRO A 36 15.76 -2.55 6.78
C PRO A 36 15.59 -4.07 6.97
N ARG A 37 14.80 -4.50 7.96
CA ARG A 37 14.55 -5.93 8.22
C ARG A 37 13.38 -6.49 7.43
N CYS A 38 12.39 -5.66 7.11
CA CYS A 38 11.11 -6.13 6.58
C CYS A 38 10.79 -5.57 5.19
N THR A 39 11.00 -4.27 4.96
CA THR A 39 10.65 -3.61 3.69
C THR A 39 11.31 -4.26 2.47
N PRO A 40 12.63 -4.62 2.47
CA PRO A 40 13.24 -5.26 1.30
C PRO A 40 12.58 -6.58 0.92
N ARG A 41 12.24 -7.42 1.91
CA ARG A 41 11.55 -8.70 1.66
C ARG A 41 10.12 -8.50 1.16
N LEU A 42 9.42 -7.49 1.68
CA LEU A 42 8.09 -7.13 1.19
C LEU A 42 8.15 -6.72 -0.29
N LEU A 43 9.11 -5.88 -0.66
CA LEU A 43 9.32 -5.44 -2.05
C LEU A 43 9.63 -6.61 -2.98
N ASP A 44 10.49 -7.56 -2.56
CA ASP A 44 10.76 -8.77 -3.32
C ASP A 44 9.48 -9.55 -3.61
N GLY A 45 8.65 -9.79 -2.59
CA GLY A 45 7.40 -10.52 -2.74
C GLY A 45 6.36 -9.75 -3.57
N LEU A 46 6.22 -8.44 -3.39
CA LEU A 46 5.34 -7.61 -4.22
C LEU A 46 5.73 -7.67 -5.69
N ARG A 47 7.03 -7.61 -6.01
CA ARG A 47 7.54 -7.75 -7.37
C ARG A 47 7.24 -9.13 -7.95
N GLU A 48 7.47 -10.21 -7.20
CA GLU A 48 7.20 -11.59 -7.63
C GLU A 48 5.71 -11.82 -7.90
N LEU A 49 4.84 -11.21 -7.13
CA LEU A 49 3.38 -11.30 -7.25
C LEU A 49 2.78 -10.27 -8.23
N GLY A 50 3.60 -9.37 -8.80
CA GLY A 50 3.12 -8.32 -9.69
C GLY A 50 2.16 -7.32 -9.03
N ALA A 51 2.28 -7.13 -7.71
CA ALA A 51 1.44 -6.25 -6.91
C ALA A 51 2.10 -4.88 -6.70
N LYS A 52 1.30 -3.81 -6.68
CA LYS A 52 1.73 -2.47 -6.28
C LYS A 52 1.16 -2.12 -4.92
N ALA A 53 1.82 -1.18 -4.23
CA ALA A 53 1.42 -0.72 -2.91
C ALA A 53 1.79 0.76 -2.70
N THR A 54 1.30 1.35 -1.61
CA THR A 54 1.68 2.69 -1.19
C THR A 54 2.40 2.61 0.16
N PHE A 55 3.52 3.32 0.28
CA PHE A 55 4.32 3.36 1.50
C PHE A 55 4.34 4.78 2.06
N PHE A 56 3.76 4.98 3.24
CA PHE A 56 3.82 6.23 3.98
C PHE A 56 5.02 6.19 4.91
N VAL A 57 6.10 6.85 4.49
CA VAL A 57 7.40 6.75 5.16
C VAL A 57 7.63 7.86 6.17
N VAL A 58 8.27 7.50 7.28
CA VAL A 58 8.63 8.43 8.37
C VAL A 58 10.01 9.01 8.11
N GLY A 59 10.15 10.32 8.09
CA GLY A 59 11.38 11.04 7.71
C GLY A 59 12.62 10.60 8.47
N CYS A 60 12.52 10.42 9.79
CA CYS A 60 13.65 9.93 10.57
C CYS A 60 14.10 8.49 10.24
N GLN A 61 13.25 7.68 9.59
CA GLN A 61 13.63 6.37 9.03
C GLN A 61 14.19 6.52 7.62
N VAL A 62 13.63 7.43 6.80
CA VAL A 62 14.15 7.76 5.46
C VAL A 62 15.64 8.15 5.53
N VAL A 63 16.01 9.01 6.50
CA VAL A 63 17.41 9.41 6.70
C VAL A 63 18.34 8.24 6.99
N LYS A 64 17.85 7.19 7.66
CA LYS A 64 18.66 6.01 8.01
C LYS A 64 18.81 5.04 6.84
N ASP A 65 17.77 4.88 6.06
CA ASP A 65 17.68 3.84 5.03
C ASP A 65 17.15 4.43 3.69
N PRO A 66 17.80 5.50 3.12
CA PRO A 66 17.33 6.19 1.92
C PRO A 66 17.27 5.27 0.69
N ASP A 67 18.19 4.33 0.57
CA ASP A 67 18.26 3.40 -0.56
C ASP A 67 16.99 2.53 -0.65
N ILE A 68 16.37 2.21 0.49
CA ILE A 68 15.12 1.44 0.50
C ILE A 68 13.98 2.30 -0.06
N VAL A 69 13.92 3.58 0.27
CA VAL A 69 12.89 4.50 -0.24
C VAL A 69 13.06 4.72 -1.75
N GLN A 70 14.30 4.87 -2.22
CA GLN A 70 14.59 4.93 -3.66
C GLN A 70 14.14 3.65 -4.36
N ARG A 71 14.37 2.49 -3.75
CA ARG A 71 13.92 1.19 -4.28
C ARG A 71 12.39 1.11 -4.34
N ILE A 72 11.65 1.56 -3.31
CA ILE A 72 10.19 1.62 -3.31
C ILE A 72 9.70 2.39 -4.55
N ALA A 73 10.24 3.59 -4.79
CA ALA A 73 9.86 4.41 -5.93
C ALA A 73 10.27 3.78 -7.28
N ALA A 74 11.50 3.25 -7.39
CA ALA A 74 12.02 2.63 -8.61
C ALA A 74 11.26 1.38 -9.03
N GLU A 75 10.69 0.63 -8.07
CA GLU A 75 9.84 -0.53 -8.34
C GLU A 75 8.38 -0.15 -8.66
N GLY A 76 8.06 1.17 -8.74
CA GLY A 76 6.76 1.69 -9.14
C GLY A 76 5.69 1.62 -8.06
N HIS A 77 6.09 1.62 -6.81
CA HIS A 77 5.20 1.84 -5.67
C HIS A 77 5.03 3.34 -5.41
N GLN A 78 3.91 3.73 -4.81
CA GLN A 78 3.71 5.10 -4.39
C GLN A 78 4.41 5.35 -3.04
N VAL A 79 5.16 6.46 -2.95
CA VAL A 79 5.72 6.96 -1.70
C VAL A 79 4.85 8.10 -1.19
N GLY A 80 4.47 8.05 0.07
CA GLY A 80 3.74 9.10 0.78
C GLY A 80 4.48 9.56 2.02
N ASN A 81 4.01 10.64 2.60
CA ASN A 81 4.57 11.34 3.74
C ASN A 81 3.84 10.95 5.03
N HIS A 82 4.56 10.35 5.99
CA HIS A 82 4.03 9.97 7.31
C HIS A 82 4.65 10.80 8.44
N SER A 83 4.82 12.11 8.21
CA SER A 83 5.52 13.05 9.08
C SER A 83 7.04 12.75 9.22
N TYR A 84 7.78 13.65 9.88
CA TYR A 84 9.22 13.43 10.06
C TYR A 84 9.53 12.58 11.29
N ASP A 85 8.92 12.87 12.44
CA ASP A 85 9.21 12.22 13.71
C ASP A 85 8.11 11.24 14.18
N HIS A 86 7.05 11.06 13.40
CA HIS A 86 5.85 10.28 13.78
C HIS A 86 5.22 10.79 15.09
N ALA A 87 5.26 12.10 15.30
CA ALA A 87 4.61 12.72 16.45
C ALA A 87 3.08 12.64 16.33
N ASP A 88 2.40 12.62 17.47
CA ASP A 88 0.95 12.87 17.48
C ASP A 88 0.71 14.35 17.12
N LEU A 89 0.36 14.59 15.85
CA LEU A 89 0.18 15.95 15.30
C LEU A 89 -0.90 16.71 16.06
N HIS A 90 -1.90 16.00 16.61
CA HIS A 90 -2.97 16.60 17.42
C HIS A 90 -2.48 17.18 18.75
N SER A 91 -1.33 16.74 19.26
CA SER A 91 -0.69 17.26 20.46
C SER A 91 0.20 18.48 20.21
N LEU A 92 0.44 18.81 18.93
CA LEU A 92 1.28 19.95 18.51
C LEU A 92 0.42 21.17 18.19
N THR A 93 1.08 22.34 18.12
CA THR A 93 0.44 23.48 17.46
C THR A 93 0.38 23.22 15.95
N SER A 94 -0.61 23.79 15.25
CA SER A 94 -0.74 23.61 13.79
C SER A 94 0.53 24.01 13.04
N ALA A 95 1.23 25.05 13.49
CA ALA A 95 2.51 25.43 12.90
C ALA A 95 3.60 24.36 13.07
N GLN A 96 3.65 23.69 14.22
CA GLN A 96 4.59 22.58 14.46
C GLN A 96 4.22 21.35 13.66
N ALA A 97 2.92 21.00 13.59
CA ALA A 97 2.44 19.86 12.81
C ALA A 97 2.75 20.02 11.32
N LEU A 98 2.46 21.20 10.76
CA LEU A 98 2.75 21.50 9.35
C LEU A 98 4.27 21.52 9.09
N ALA A 99 5.07 22.08 9.98
CA ALA A 99 6.52 22.10 9.85
C ALA A 99 7.15 20.69 9.89
N ASP A 100 6.57 19.76 10.67
CA ASP A 100 7.04 18.37 10.72
C ASP A 100 6.73 17.63 9.39
N LEU A 101 5.56 17.85 8.83
CA LEU A 101 5.18 17.32 7.51
C LEU A 101 6.04 17.92 6.39
N GLU A 102 6.26 19.24 6.40
CA GLU A 102 7.08 19.95 5.41
C GLU A 102 8.53 19.47 5.44
N LYS A 103 9.07 19.20 6.63
CA LYS A 103 10.42 18.66 6.80
C LYS A 103 10.59 17.30 6.10
N ASN A 104 9.60 16.42 6.21
CA ASN A 104 9.64 15.14 5.51
C ASN A 104 9.40 15.29 4.01
N ASP A 105 8.48 16.19 3.58
CA ASP A 105 8.24 16.48 2.16
C ASP A 105 9.53 16.97 1.48
N ALA A 106 10.24 17.92 2.10
CA ALA A 106 11.52 18.42 1.60
C ALA A 106 12.57 17.31 1.45
N LEU A 107 12.65 16.40 2.43
CA LEU A 107 13.54 15.24 2.38
C LEU A 107 13.18 14.29 1.23
N LEU A 108 11.88 14.01 1.02
CA LEU A 108 11.43 13.16 -0.08
C LEU A 108 11.70 13.79 -1.44
N ARG A 109 11.51 15.11 -1.59
CA ARG A 109 11.88 15.85 -2.81
C ARG A 109 13.37 15.83 -3.09
N GLU A 110 14.21 15.97 -2.06
CA GLU A 110 15.66 15.85 -2.23
C GLU A 110 16.06 14.45 -2.69
N LEU A 111 15.40 13.41 -2.17
CA LEU A 111 15.77 12.01 -2.43
C LEU A 111 15.23 11.45 -3.75
N LEU A 112 13.99 11.80 -4.10
CA LEU A 112 13.23 11.19 -5.19
C LEU A 112 12.88 12.17 -6.32
N GLY A 113 13.11 13.48 -6.11
CA GLY A 113 12.72 14.54 -7.04
C GLY A 113 11.36 15.16 -6.71
N ASP A 114 10.96 16.14 -7.55
CA ASP A 114 9.66 16.79 -7.40
C ASP A 114 8.51 15.82 -7.64
N GLY A 115 7.53 15.84 -6.75
CA GLY A 115 6.37 14.98 -6.79
C GLY A 115 5.33 15.37 -5.73
N ASP A 116 4.15 14.79 -5.83
CA ASP A 116 3.08 14.95 -4.86
C ASP A 116 3.15 13.79 -3.84
N TYR A 117 3.80 14.04 -2.71
CA TYR A 117 3.90 13.06 -1.62
C TYR A 117 2.68 13.19 -0.72
N TRP A 118 1.62 12.43 -1.04
CA TRP A 118 0.37 12.45 -0.29
C TRP A 118 0.60 12.15 1.19
N VAL A 119 -0.17 12.80 2.05
CA VAL A 119 0.04 12.73 3.49
C VAL A 119 -0.89 11.67 4.11
N ARG A 120 -0.32 10.83 4.96
CA ARG A 120 -1.07 10.12 5.98
C ARG A 120 -0.61 10.62 7.34
N PRO A 121 -1.47 11.32 8.10
CA PRO A 121 -1.07 11.80 9.41
C PRO A 121 -0.90 10.60 10.37
N PRO A 122 0.09 10.63 11.27
CA PRO A 122 0.21 9.64 12.33
C PRO A 122 -1.12 9.44 13.08
N TYR A 123 -1.45 8.20 13.39
CA TYR A 123 -2.72 7.80 14.02
C TYR A 123 -3.99 8.14 13.21
N GLY A 124 -3.85 8.61 11.97
CA GLY A 124 -4.96 9.09 11.14
C GLY A 124 -5.60 10.39 11.63
N LEU A 125 -4.93 11.14 12.51
CA LEU A 125 -5.45 12.32 13.19
C LEU A 125 -4.83 13.61 12.66
N MET A 126 -5.67 14.48 12.12
CA MET A 126 -5.34 15.84 11.68
C MET A 126 -6.58 16.71 11.76
N THR A 127 -6.42 17.98 12.11
CA THR A 127 -7.54 18.92 12.11
C THR A 127 -7.92 19.34 10.69
N GLU A 128 -9.19 19.74 10.49
CA GLU A 128 -9.63 20.24 9.18
C GLU A 128 -8.84 21.47 8.72
N ALA A 129 -8.43 22.33 9.65
CA ALA A 129 -7.66 23.53 9.33
C ALA A 129 -6.24 23.19 8.85
N GLU A 130 -5.60 22.18 9.44
CA GLU A 130 -4.30 21.69 9.02
C GLU A 130 -4.39 20.96 7.67
N ALA A 131 -5.42 20.12 7.49
CA ALA A 131 -5.68 19.44 6.23
C ALA A 131 -5.87 20.45 5.09
N ALA A 132 -6.68 21.49 5.30
CA ALA A 132 -6.93 22.54 4.31
C ALA A 132 -5.68 23.39 3.95
N ALA A 133 -4.65 23.35 4.79
CA ALA A 133 -3.38 24.03 4.51
C ALA A 133 -2.42 23.21 3.63
N LEU A 134 -2.72 21.93 3.40
CA LEU A 134 -1.87 21.05 2.57
C LEU A 134 -2.17 21.27 1.08
N SER A 135 -1.15 21.18 0.26
CA SER A 135 -1.24 21.22 -1.21
C SER A 135 -1.45 19.84 -1.86
N VAL A 136 -1.56 18.80 -1.05
CA VAL A 136 -1.69 17.40 -1.48
C VAL A 136 -2.86 16.73 -0.78
N PRO A 137 -3.39 15.62 -1.33
CA PRO A 137 -4.42 14.82 -0.66
C PRO A 137 -3.93 14.15 0.62
N LEU A 138 -4.89 13.85 1.52
CA LEU A 138 -4.66 12.99 2.67
C LEU A 138 -5.23 11.59 2.41
N VAL A 139 -4.58 10.60 2.98
CA VAL A 139 -5.00 9.20 2.86
C VAL A 139 -5.10 8.58 4.26
N ASN A 140 -6.28 8.11 4.61
CA ASN A 140 -6.47 7.23 5.73
C ASN A 140 -6.80 5.81 5.20
N TRP A 141 -7.63 5.04 5.88
CA TRP A 141 -7.95 3.64 5.52
C TRP A 141 -9.42 3.34 5.78
N SER A 142 -9.91 2.31 5.10
CA SER A 142 -11.21 1.68 5.34
C SER A 142 -11.09 0.35 6.07
N VAL A 143 -9.92 -0.30 5.98
CA VAL A 143 -9.65 -1.57 6.66
C VAL A 143 -8.40 -1.40 7.53
N ASP A 144 -8.57 -1.56 8.86
CA ASP A 144 -7.48 -1.61 9.83
C ASP A 144 -7.21 -3.06 10.22
N THR A 145 -6.02 -3.56 9.92
CA THR A 145 -5.63 -4.94 10.23
C THR A 145 -5.21 -5.11 11.69
N GLU A 146 -4.98 -4.03 12.41
CA GLU A 146 -4.42 -4.01 13.77
C GLU A 146 -3.13 -4.84 13.91
N ASP A 147 -2.34 -4.95 12.84
CA ASP A 147 -1.11 -5.74 12.77
C ASP A 147 -0.07 -5.28 13.79
N TRP A 148 0.02 -3.96 14.01
CA TRP A 148 0.89 -3.34 15.01
C TRP A 148 0.60 -3.84 16.45
N ARG A 149 -0.67 -4.18 16.73
CA ARG A 149 -1.13 -4.65 18.03
C ARG A 149 -1.07 -6.16 18.15
N THR A 150 -1.58 -6.88 17.16
CA THR A 150 -1.74 -8.33 17.22
C THR A 150 -0.44 -9.07 16.98
N LYS A 151 0.38 -8.61 16.02
CA LYS A 151 1.63 -9.25 15.58
C LYS A 151 1.47 -10.76 15.31
N ASP A 152 0.32 -11.14 14.78
CA ASP A 152 -0.11 -12.51 14.52
C ASP A 152 -0.57 -12.62 13.08
N SER A 153 0.19 -13.34 12.24
CA SER A 153 -0.09 -13.46 10.81
C SER A 153 -1.47 -14.03 10.52
N GLY A 154 -1.94 -14.97 11.35
CA GLY A 154 -3.27 -15.58 11.16
C GLY A 154 -4.40 -14.59 11.39
N LYS A 155 -4.29 -13.72 12.42
CA LYS A 155 -5.28 -12.68 12.70
C LYS A 155 -5.26 -11.59 11.62
N ILE A 156 -4.08 -11.20 11.16
CA ILE A 156 -3.93 -10.23 10.07
C ILE A 156 -4.60 -10.77 8.80
N LEU A 157 -4.33 -12.03 8.44
CA LEU A 157 -4.97 -12.71 7.31
C LEU A 157 -6.49 -12.75 7.43
N ASP A 158 -7.01 -13.12 8.61
CA ASP A 158 -8.47 -13.18 8.85
C ASP A 158 -9.12 -11.82 8.60
N VAL A 159 -8.52 -10.72 9.08
CA VAL A 159 -9.03 -9.36 8.82
C VAL A 159 -8.97 -9.04 7.34
N ILE A 160 -7.83 -9.28 6.67
CA ILE A 160 -7.70 -8.99 5.23
C ILE A 160 -8.76 -9.76 4.43
N TYR A 161 -8.95 -11.06 4.68
CA TYR A 161 -9.90 -11.87 3.92
C TYR A 161 -11.37 -11.52 4.16
N ARG A 162 -11.71 -11.08 5.36
CA ARG A 162 -13.11 -10.81 5.74
C ARG A 162 -13.54 -9.38 5.49
N CYS A 163 -12.61 -8.43 5.55
CA CYS A 163 -12.93 -7.01 5.54
C CYS A 163 -12.53 -6.30 4.24
N THR A 164 -11.66 -6.91 3.39
CA THR A 164 -11.19 -6.25 2.17
C THR A 164 -12.16 -6.49 1.02
N GLY A 165 -12.62 -5.42 0.40
CA GLY A 165 -13.45 -5.40 -0.79
C GLY A 165 -12.89 -4.50 -1.89
N ASP A 166 -13.61 -4.40 -3.01
CA ASP A 166 -13.26 -3.51 -4.11
C ASP A 166 -13.30 -2.03 -3.68
N GLY A 167 -12.24 -1.30 -3.97
CA GLY A 167 -12.08 0.11 -3.61
C GLY A 167 -11.50 0.35 -2.21
N ASP A 168 -11.18 -0.67 -1.44
CA ASP A 168 -10.67 -0.49 -0.08
C ASP A 168 -9.20 -0.09 -0.05
N ILE A 169 -8.86 0.71 0.96
CA ILE A 169 -7.50 1.07 1.37
C ILE A 169 -7.21 0.36 2.69
N VAL A 170 -6.21 -0.50 2.70
CA VAL A 170 -5.87 -1.37 3.84
C VAL A 170 -4.65 -0.82 4.57
N LEU A 171 -4.78 -0.59 5.89
CA LEU A 171 -3.68 -0.18 6.77
C LEU A 171 -2.87 -1.38 7.25
N LEU A 172 -1.57 -1.28 7.09
CA LEU A 172 -0.53 -2.23 7.48
C LEU A 172 0.74 -1.48 7.91
N HIS A 173 1.70 -2.20 8.50
CA HIS A 173 3.00 -1.64 8.86
C HIS A 173 4.13 -2.58 8.41
N ASP A 174 5.05 -2.08 7.59
CA ASP A 174 6.17 -2.87 7.05
C ASP A 174 7.34 -3.05 8.03
N ARG A 175 7.07 -2.87 9.32
CA ARG A 175 8.04 -3.04 10.42
C ARG A 175 8.01 -4.43 11.06
N TYR A 176 6.98 -5.22 10.76
CA TYR A 176 6.75 -6.51 11.40
C TYR A 176 6.81 -7.65 10.39
N GLN A 177 7.64 -8.66 10.70
CA GLN A 177 7.80 -9.84 9.85
C GLN A 177 6.48 -10.59 9.63
N ASN A 178 5.66 -10.67 10.70
CA ASN A 178 4.35 -11.32 10.67
C ASN A 178 3.38 -10.61 9.71
N THR A 179 3.46 -9.28 9.58
CA THR A 179 2.69 -8.52 8.61
C THR A 179 3.12 -8.86 7.19
N VAL A 180 4.44 -8.88 6.93
CA VAL A 180 4.98 -9.25 5.61
C VAL A 180 4.54 -10.65 5.20
N ASP A 181 4.65 -11.63 6.12
CA ASP A 181 4.23 -13.01 5.87
C ASP A 181 2.73 -13.07 5.51
N ALA A 182 1.89 -12.41 6.30
CA ALA A 182 0.44 -12.38 6.08
C ALA A 182 0.08 -11.72 4.75
N VAL A 183 0.69 -10.58 4.45
CA VAL A 183 0.39 -9.82 3.22
C VAL A 183 0.73 -10.60 1.96
N LEU A 184 1.91 -11.22 1.89
CA LEU A 184 2.30 -11.97 0.70
C LEU A 184 1.38 -13.17 0.46
N MET A 185 0.97 -13.87 1.53
CA MET A 185 -0.04 -14.94 1.43
C MET A 185 -1.42 -14.39 1.02
N ALA A 186 -1.81 -13.21 1.53
CA ALA A 186 -3.09 -12.60 1.21
C ALA A 186 -3.18 -12.19 -0.26
N ILE A 187 -2.10 -11.59 -0.80
CA ILE A 187 -2.04 -11.18 -2.21
C ILE A 187 -2.25 -12.39 -3.13
N GLU A 188 -1.47 -13.46 -2.94
CA GLU A 188 -1.57 -14.66 -3.76
C GLU A 188 -2.99 -15.24 -3.75
N HIS A 189 -3.62 -15.31 -2.59
CA HIS A 189 -4.98 -15.84 -2.45
C HIS A 189 -6.04 -14.92 -3.09
N LEU A 190 -5.98 -13.61 -2.84
CA LEU A 190 -6.96 -12.66 -3.35
C LEU A 190 -6.84 -12.46 -4.87
N GLN A 191 -5.64 -12.55 -5.46
CA GLN A 191 -5.47 -12.55 -6.92
C GLN A 191 -6.24 -13.68 -7.59
N GLN A 192 -6.31 -14.86 -6.97
CA GLN A 192 -7.12 -15.98 -7.46
C GLN A 192 -8.63 -15.69 -7.42
N GLN A 193 -9.04 -14.66 -6.68
CA GLN A 193 -10.43 -14.19 -6.58
C GLN A 193 -10.71 -12.94 -7.42
N GLY A 194 -9.77 -12.56 -8.31
CA GLY A 194 -9.91 -11.43 -9.22
C GLY A 194 -9.51 -10.08 -8.63
N TYR A 195 -8.79 -10.07 -7.50
CA TYR A 195 -8.25 -8.81 -6.96
C TYR A 195 -6.97 -8.39 -7.67
N VAL A 196 -6.84 -7.10 -7.90
CA VAL A 196 -5.66 -6.43 -8.44
C VAL A 196 -5.16 -5.42 -7.41
N PHE A 197 -3.89 -5.51 -7.06
CA PHE A 197 -3.26 -4.64 -6.07
C PHE A 197 -2.56 -3.48 -6.75
N VAL A 198 -3.01 -2.27 -6.43
CA VAL A 198 -2.58 -1.01 -7.04
C VAL A 198 -2.16 0.00 -5.95
N THR A 199 -1.52 1.09 -6.35
CA THR A 199 -1.26 2.22 -5.44
C THR A 199 -2.57 2.95 -5.11
N VAL A 200 -2.58 3.78 -4.07
CA VAL A 200 -3.76 4.60 -3.74
C VAL A 200 -4.08 5.57 -4.88
N ALA A 201 -3.06 6.16 -5.51
CA ALA A 201 -3.26 7.07 -6.64
C ALA A 201 -3.91 6.35 -7.83
N GLU A 202 -3.41 5.17 -8.21
CA GLU A 202 -4.00 4.34 -9.26
C GLU A 202 -5.42 3.89 -8.89
N LEU A 203 -5.67 3.54 -7.62
CA LEU A 203 -7.00 3.14 -7.17
C LEU A 203 -8.04 4.25 -7.39
N LEU A 204 -7.73 5.47 -6.97
CA LEU A 204 -8.63 6.62 -7.17
C LEU A 204 -8.83 6.92 -8.66
N GLU A 205 -7.77 6.88 -9.48
CA GLU A 205 -7.85 7.07 -10.93
C GLU A 205 -8.77 6.03 -11.58
N ILE A 206 -8.58 4.74 -11.29
CA ILE A 206 -9.40 3.63 -11.81
C ILE A 206 -10.88 3.82 -11.44
N LYS A 207 -11.15 4.33 -10.23
CA LYS A 207 -12.51 4.62 -9.75
C LYS A 207 -13.07 5.96 -10.25
N GLY A 208 -12.31 6.70 -11.07
CA GLY A 208 -12.75 7.98 -11.63
C GLY A 208 -12.80 9.13 -10.61
N ILE A 209 -12.07 8.99 -9.50
CA ILE A 209 -11.98 9.99 -8.44
C ILE A 209 -10.75 10.87 -8.69
N ALA A 210 -10.98 12.17 -8.95
CA ALA A 210 -9.90 13.15 -9.04
C ALA A 210 -9.51 13.64 -7.63
N PRO A 211 -8.31 13.27 -7.12
CA PRO A 211 -7.91 13.63 -5.77
C PRO A 211 -7.72 15.15 -5.64
N GLN A 212 -8.17 15.71 -4.51
CA GLN A 212 -8.10 17.12 -4.20
C GLN A 212 -7.18 17.38 -3.01
N ALA A 213 -6.42 18.47 -3.07
CA ALA A 213 -5.59 18.92 -1.96
C ALA A 213 -6.44 19.16 -0.69
N GLY A 214 -5.96 18.72 0.45
CA GLY A 214 -6.64 18.85 1.74
C GLY A 214 -7.79 17.88 1.99
N GLU A 215 -8.24 17.13 0.98
CA GLU A 215 -9.30 16.12 1.13
C GLU A 215 -8.74 14.78 1.62
N THR A 216 -9.51 14.10 2.47
CA THR A 216 -9.11 12.81 3.06
C THR A 216 -9.81 11.64 2.40
N TYR A 217 -9.05 10.74 1.82
CA TYR A 217 -9.54 9.51 1.18
C TYR A 217 -9.35 8.31 2.11
N ARG A 218 -10.40 7.51 2.29
CA ARG A 218 -10.41 6.29 3.11
C ARG A 218 -10.65 5.04 2.27
N ARG A 219 -11.27 5.23 1.13
CA ARG A 219 -11.57 4.23 0.09
C ARG A 219 -11.88 4.94 -1.23
N ALA A 220 -12.05 4.20 -2.30
CA ALA A 220 -12.43 4.68 -3.61
C ALA A 220 -13.75 4.06 -4.12
#